data_081b82933f84feb109a0e2da04705b72
#
_entry.id   081b82933f84feb109a0e2da04705b72
#
_cell.length_a   1.000
_cell.length_b   1.000
_cell.length_c   1.000
_cell.angle_alpha   90.00
_cell.angle_beta   90.00
_cell.angle_gamma   90.00
#
_symmetry.space_group_name_H-M   'P 1'
#
loop_
_entity.id
_entity.type
_entity.pdbx_description
1 polymer ?
#
loop_
_entity_poly.entity_id
_entity_poly.type
_entity_poly.pdbx_seq_one_letter_code
_entity_poly.pdbx_strand_id
1 'polypeptide(L)'
;MGRRGDSHGATAIAQSNRAVAGVFAALGDPTRLQLVAVLCAGGVFSIAQLTANTDISRQAVTKHLHVLADAGVVRGMKAGRERLWQLDPVQIERAKRTLEVIGRQWEVALGKLKAFVEAT
;
A
#
# COMPACT_ATOMS: atom_id res chain seq x y z
N MET A 1 19.58 27.79 15.91
CA MET A 1 19.67 26.36 16.28
C MET A 1 18.34 25.61 16.22
N GLY A 2 17.22 26.28 15.99
CA GLY A 2 15.91 25.62 15.79
C GLY A 2 15.76 24.82 14.50
N ARG A 3 16.70 24.97 13.58
CA ARG A 3 16.64 24.28 12.28
C ARG A 3 16.85 22.77 12.32
N ARG A 4 17.49 22.24 13.36
CA ARG A 4 17.72 20.79 13.47
C ARG A 4 16.43 20.01 13.65
N GLY A 5 15.50 20.51 14.44
CA GLY A 5 14.19 19.88 14.64
C GLY A 5 13.36 19.88 13.37
N ASP A 6 13.33 21.03 12.67
CA ASP A 6 12.60 21.16 11.40
C ASP A 6 13.19 20.26 10.31
N SER A 7 14.53 20.19 10.25
CA SER A 7 15.24 19.32 9.30
C SER A 7 14.92 17.84 9.52
N HIS A 8 14.90 17.39 10.77
CA HIS A 8 14.53 16.00 11.10
C HIS A 8 13.06 15.73 10.80
N GLY A 9 12.15 16.65 11.10
CA GLY A 9 10.73 16.53 10.79
C GLY A 9 10.48 16.43 9.30
N ALA A 10 11.11 17.32 8.51
CA ALA A 10 10.99 17.31 7.05
C ALA A 10 11.51 16.01 6.44
N THR A 11 12.65 15.50 6.94
CA THR A 11 13.23 14.24 6.46
C THR A 11 12.31 13.06 6.79
N ALA A 12 11.77 13.01 8.00
CA ALA A 12 10.85 11.95 8.41
C ALA A 12 9.56 11.96 7.57
N ILE A 13 9.00 13.15 7.29
CA ILE A 13 7.82 13.29 6.43
C ILE A 13 8.13 12.84 5.01
N ALA A 14 9.28 13.23 4.45
CA ALA A 14 9.68 12.85 3.11
C ALA A 14 9.85 11.32 3.00
N GLN A 15 10.46 10.68 4.00
CA GLN A 15 10.63 9.24 4.04
C GLN A 15 9.28 8.51 4.14
N SER A 16 8.38 9.02 4.98
CA SER A 16 7.03 8.47 5.13
C SER A 16 6.25 8.57 3.81
N ASN A 17 6.35 9.71 3.12
CA ASN A 17 5.69 9.90 1.83
C ASN A 17 6.24 8.97 0.76
N ARG A 18 7.55 8.73 0.73
CA ARG A 18 8.16 7.77 -0.20
C ARG A 18 7.68 6.35 0.06
N ALA A 19 7.61 5.95 1.32
CA ALA A 19 7.11 4.63 1.71
C ALA A 19 5.66 4.45 1.27
N VAL A 20 4.82 5.44 1.50
CA VAL A 20 3.41 5.42 1.09
C VAL A 20 3.29 5.40 -0.43
N ALA A 21 4.07 6.24 -1.14
CA ALA A 21 4.08 6.24 -2.59
C ALA A 21 4.49 4.87 -3.16
N GLY A 22 5.45 4.21 -2.52
CA GLY A 22 5.85 2.84 -2.88
C GLY A 22 4.72 1.83 -2.75
N VAL A 23 3.90 1.97 -1.71
CA VAL A 23 2.70 1.13 -1.53
C VAL A 23 1.74 1.34 -2.69
N PHE A 24 1.42 2.58 -3.03
CA PHE A 24 0.51 2.89 -4.14
C PHE A 24 1.05 2.39 -5.48
N ALA A 25 2.34 2.55 -5.72
CA ALA A 25 2.98 2.05 -6.93
C ALA A 25 2.87 0.52 -7.02
N ALA A 26 3.09 -0.19 -5.93
CA ALA A 26 2.95 -1.64 -5.88
C ALA A 26 1.51 -2.09 -6.11
N LEU A 27 0.53 -1.33 -5.61
CA LEU A 27 -0.88 -1.63 -5.80
C LEU A 27 -1.41 -1.19 -7.17
N GLY A 28 -0.63 -0.43 -7.93
CA GLY A 28 -1.05 0.12 -9.23
C GLY A 28 -1.02 -0.87 -10.39
N ASP A 29 -1.16 -2.16 -10.11
CA ASP A 29 -1.23 -3.23 -11.10
C ASP A 29 -2.44 -4.11 -10.81
N PRO A 30 -3.27 -4.45 -11.82
CA PRO A 30 -4.48 -5.23 -11.58
C PRO A 30 -4.23 -6.57 -10.91
N THR A 31 -3.17 -7.28 -11.31
CA THR A 31 -2.84 -8.58 -10.74
C THR A 31 -2.38 -8.46 -9.30
N ARG A 32 -1.52 -7.48 -9.00
CA ARG A 32 -1.08 -7.26 -7.62
C ARG A 32 -2.23 -6.85 -6.73
N LEU A 33 -3.12 -6.02 -7.22
CA LEU A 33 -4.30 -5.61 -6.48
C LEU A 33 -5.20 -6.81 -6.17
N GLN A 34 -5.37 -7.72 -7.13
CA GLN A 34 -6.12 -8.95 -6.95
C GLN A 34 -5.48 -9.87 -5.89
N LEU A 35 -4.16 -10.02 -5.92
CA LEU A 35 -3.43 -10.80 -4.91
C LEU A 35 -3.62 -10.22 -3.50
N VAL A 36 -3.54 -8.91 -3.39
CA VAL A 36 -3.77 -8.22 -2.11
C VAL A 36 -5.20 -8.42 -1.63
N ALA A 37 -6.17 -8.38 -2.53
CA ALA A 37 -7.58 -8.62 -2.18
C ALA A 37 -7.77 -10.04 -1.60
N VAL A 38 -7.11 -11.04 -2.17
CA VAL A 38 -7.14 -12.42 -1.65
C VAL A 38 -6.50 -12.47 -0.26
N LEU A 39 -5.34 -11.82 -0.10
CA LEU A 39 -4.63 -11.78 1.18
C LEU A 39 -5.42 -11.02 2.25
N CYS A 40 -6.26 -10.07 1.86
CA CYS A 40 -7.13 -9.33 2.79
C CYS A 40 -8.16 -10.21 3.48
N ALA A 41 -8.47 -11.38 2.93
CA ALA A 41 -9.35 -12.35 3.58
C ALA A 41 -8.75 -12.88 4.89
N GLY A 42 -7.48 -12.59 5.12
CA GLY A 42 -6.76 -12.97 6.35
C GLY A 42 -6.10 -14.33 6.22
N GLY A 43 -5.10 -14.52 7.07
CA GLY A 43 -4.36 -15.77 7.11
C GLY A 43 -3.12 -15.77 6.24
N VAL A 44 -2.62 -16.95 6.00
CA VAL A 44 -1.36 -17.20 5.35
C VAL A 44 -1.61 -18.08 4.13
N PHE A 45 -1.00 -17.72 3.00
CA PHE A 45 -1.23 -18.39 1.73
C PHE A 45 0.08 -18.87 1.11
N SER A 46 0.06 -20.07 0.55
CA SER A 46 1.16 -20.56 -0.28
C SER A 46 1.08 -19.96 -1.69
N ILE A 47 2.18 -20.03 -2.44
CA ILE A 47 2.18 -19.60 -3.85
C ILE A 47 1.15 -20.41 -4.67
N ALA A 48 1.01 -21.69 -4.37
CA ALA A 48 0.03 -22.53 -5.07
C ALA A 48 -1.40 -22.02 -4.85
N GLN A 49 -1.74 -21.67 -3.61
CA GLN A 49 -3.06 -21.12 -3.28
C GLN A 49 -3.30 -19.77 -3.96
N LEU A 50 -2.30 -18.90 -3.95
CA LEU A 50 -2.41 -17.60 -4.61
C LEU A 50 -2.51 -17.73 -6.12
N THR A 51 -1.74 -18.65 -6.72
CA THR A 51 -1.76 -18.91 -8.16
C THR A 51 -3.13 -19.43 -8.60
N ALA A 52 -3.79 -20.26 -7.79
CA ALA A 52 -5.11 -20.77 -8.09
C ALA A 52 -6.17 -19.66 -8.24
N ASN A 53 -5.93 -18.46 -7.69
CA ASN A 53 -6.81 -17.32 -7.81
C ASN A 53 -6.44 -16.37 -8.95
N THR A 54 -5.53 -16.78 -9.83
CA THR A 54 -5.06 -15.95 -10.95
C THR A 54 -4.95 -16.81 -12.20
N ASP A 55 -4.85 -16.14 -13.35
CA ASP A 55 -4.65 -16.80 -14.66
C ASP A 55 -3.19 -16.80 -15.10
N ILE A 56 -2.27 -16.48 -14.19
CA ILE A 56 -0.85 -16.36 -14.50
C ILE A 56 -0.06 -17.51 -13.86
N SER A 57 1.20 -17.65 -14.29
CA SER A 57 2.09 -18.69 -13.79
C SER A 57 2.54 -18.43 -12.35
N ARG A 58 3.01 -19.49 -11.68
CA ARG A 58 3.63 -19.38 -10.36
C ARG A 58 4.81 -18.42 -10.35
N GLN A 59 5.61 -18.42 -11.42
CA GLN A 59 6.75 -17.51 -11.55
C GLN A 59 6.30 -16.06 -11.58
N ALA A 60 5.24 -15.77 -12.31
CA ALA A 60 4.68 -14.42 -12.38
C ALA A 60 4.08 -13.99 -11.04
N VAL A 61 3.36 -14.87 -10.35
CA VAL A 61 2.85 -14.62 -9.00
C VAL A 61 3.99 -14.30 -8.05
N THR A 62 5.07 -15.07 -8.10
CA THR A 62 6.24 -14.87 -7.25
C THR A 62 6.85 -13.49 -7.48
N LYS A 63 7.00 -13.08 -8.75
CA LYS A 63 7.51 -11.73 -9.07
C LYS A 63 6.63 -10.63 -8.51
N HIS A 64 5.32 -10.77 -8.64
CA HIS A 64 4.38 -9.80 -8.07
C HIS A 64 4.46 -9.75 -6.55
N LEU A 65 4.61 -10.91 -5.89
CA LEU A 65 4.77 -10.96 -4.44
C LEU A 65 6.05 -10.28 -3.98
N HIS A 66 7.15 -10.40 -4.73
CA HIS A 66 8.40 -9.71 -4.41
C HIS A 66 8.25 -8.19 -4.53
N VAL A 67 7.56 -7.69 -5.53
CA VAL A 67 7.26 -6.26 -5.65
C VAL A 67 6.44 -5.78 -4.46
N LEU A 68 5.42 -6.53 -4.07
CA LEU A 68 4.60 -6.22 -2.90
C LEU A 68 5.39 -6.28 -1.60
N ALA A 69 6.29 -7.26 -1.46
CA ALA A 69 7.14 -7.39 -0.28
C ALA A 69 8.14 -6.23 -0.18
N ASP A 70 8.74 -5.83 -1.29
CA ASP A 70 9.67 -4.70 -1.32
C ASP A 70 9.00 -3.39 -0.90
N ALA A 71 7.71 -3.25 -1.20
CA ALA A 71 6.91 -2.09 -0.78
C ALA A 71 6.36 -2.22 0.66
N GLY A 72 6.55 -3.36 1.31
CA GLY A 72 6.07 -3.60 2.67
C GLY A 72 4.59 -3.94 2.77
N VAL A 73 3.96 -4.33 1.66
CA VAL A 73 2.53 -4.68 1.62
C VAL A 73 2.30 -6.11 2.09
N VAL A 74 3.22 -7.00 1.77
CA VAL A 74 3.17 -8.40 2.17
C VAL A 74 4.50 -8.81 2.77
N ARG A 75 4.49 -9.91 3.50
CA ARG A 75 5.72 -10.54 3.99
C ARG A 75 5.65 -12.05 3.79
N GLY A 76 6.81 -12.62 3.43
CA GLY A 76 6.96 -14.06 3.28
C GLY A 76 7.51 -14.67 4.56
N MET A 77 7.09 -15.90 4.83
CA MET A 77 7.57 -16.69 5.96
C MET A 77 7.90 -18.08 5.47
N LYS A 78 8.99 -18.66 6.00
CA LYS A 78 9.29 -20.07 5.74
C LYS A 78 8.50 -20.96 6.68
N ALA A 79 7.84 -21.95 6.12
CA ALA A 79 7.17 -23.02 6.86
C ALA A 79 7.60 -24.35 6.25
N GLY A 80 8.65 -24.97 6.82
CA GLY A 80 9.27 -26.15 6.25
C GLY A 80 9.91 -25.84 4.90
N ARG A 81 9.48 -26.51 3.84
CA ARG A 81 9.98 -26.29 2.47
C ARG A 81 9.18 -25.25 1.71
N GLU A 82 8.03 -24.82 2.25
CA GLU A 82 7.17 -23.84 1.62
C GLU A 82 7.46 -22.44 2.09
N ARG A 83 7.21 -21.48 1.23
CA ARG A 83 7.13 -20.07 1.59
C ARG A 83 5.67 -19.68 1.63
N LEU A 84 5.26 -19.12 2.78
CA LEU A 84 3.92 -18.64 2.99
C LEU A 84 3.92 -17.12 2.97
N TRP A 85 2.80 -16.53 2.56
CA TRP A 85 2.67 -15.09 2.38
C TRP A 85 1.46 -14.59 3.14
N GLN A 86 1.62 -13.42 3.74
CA GLN A 86 0.52 -12.74 4.44
C GLN A 86 0.66 -11.23 4.28
N LEU A 87 -0.42 -10.51 4.54
CA LEU A 87 -0.37 -9.05 4.56
C LEU A 87 0.49 -8.57 5.71
N ASP A 88 1.25 -7.51 5.45
CA ASP A 88 1.93 -6.74 6.47
C ASP A 88 1.12 -5.46 6.70
N PRO A 89 0.51 -5.28 7.87
CA PRO A 89 -0.41 -4.17 8.08
C PRO A 89 0.27 -2.80 8.22
N VAL A 90 1.56 -2.74 8.51
CA VAL A 90 2.23 -1.48 8.89
C VAL A 90 2.16 -0.43 7.78
N GLN A 91 2.60 -0.78 6.57
CA GLN A 91 2.61 0.16 5.45
C GLN A 91 1.20 0.42 4.91
N ILE A 92 0.34 -0.58 4.96
CA ILE A 92 -1.06 -0.44 4.56
C ILE A 92 -1.78 0.56 5.47
N GLU A 93 -1.55 0.50 6.78
CA GLU A 93 -2.13 1.45 7.72
C GLU A 93 -1.63 2.88 7.48
N ARG A 94 -0.37 3.04 7.13
CA ARG A 94 0.19 4.35 6.77
C ARG A 94 -0.46 4.89 5.50
N ALA A 95 -0.61 4.05 4.48
CA ALA A 95 -1.26 4.41 3.23
C ALA A 95 -2.72 4.80 3.45
N LYS A 96 -3.43 4.06 4.29
CA LYS A 96 -4.81 4.35 4.66
C LYS A 96 -4.92 5.73 5.30
N ARG A 97 -4.05 6.04 6.26
CA ARG A 97 -4.04 7.37 6.92
C ARG A 97 -3.77 8.50 5.93
N THR A 98 -2.85 8.28 5.00
CA THR A 98 -2.58 9.27 3.95
C THR A 98 -3.80 9.50 3.07
N LEU A 99 -4.51 8.45 2.68
CA LEU A 99 -5.75 8.56 1.91
C LEU A 99 -6.84 9.31 2.68
N GLU A 100 -6.95 9.07 3.98
CA GLU A 100 -7.92 9.78 4.84
C GLU A 100 -7.62 11.28 4.87
N VAL A 101 -6.35 11.66 4.99
CA VAL A 101 -5.94 13.08 4.94
C VAL A 101 -6.28 13.70 3.59
N ILE A 102 -5.93 13.03 2.50
CA ILE A 102 -6.24 13.49 1.15
C ILE A 102 -7.75 13.62 0.96
N GLY A 103 -8.52 12.65 1.44
CA GLY A 103 -9.98 12.69 1.36
C GLY A 103 -10.56 13.91 2.07
N ARG A 104 -10.07 14.24 3.27
CA ARG A 104 -10.50 15.44 3.99
C ARG A 104 -10.15 16.71 3.25
N GLN A 105 -8.95 16.79 2.66
CA GLN A 105 -8.53 17.97 1.87
C GLN A 105 -9.41 18.14 0.63
N TRP A 106 -9.77 17.04 -0.01
CA TRP A 106 -10.69 17.07 -1.15
C TRP A 106 -12.08 17.56 -0.76
N GLU A 107 -12.60 17.12 0.38
CA GLU A 107 -13.90 17.59 0.88
C GLU A 107 -13.90 19.09 1.12
N VAL A 108 -12.83 19.61 1.73
CA VAL A 108 -12.68 21.05 1.96
C VAL A 108 -12.60 21.81 0.63
N ALA A 109 -11.81 21.32 -0.31
CA ALA A 109 -11.67 21.96 -1.62
C ALA A 109 -12.98 21.96 -2.40
N LEU A 110 -13.72 20.85 -2.39
CA LEU A 110 -15.02 20.76 -3.03
C LEU A 110 -16.04 21.66 -2.37
N GLY A 111 -16.02 21.78 -1.04
CA GLY A 111 -16.88 22.71 -0.30
C GLY A 111 -16.64 24.16 -0.68
N LYS A 112 -15.37 24.55 -0.82
CA LYS A 112 -15.01 25.90 -1.27
C LYS A 112 -15.47 26.18 -2.70
N LEU A 113 -15.30 25.22 -3.59
CA LEU A 113 -15.74 25.34 -4.97
C LEU A 113 -17.26 25.48 -5.04
N LYS A 114 -17.98 24.66 -4.29
CA LYS A 114 -19.44 24.72 -4.22
C LYS A 114 -19.91 26.08 -3.73
N ALA A 115 -19.32 26.59 -2.67
CA ALA A 115 -19.64 27.91 -2.12
C ALA A 115 -19.40 29.02 -3.14
N PHE A 116 -18.29 28.94 -3.91
CA PHE A 116 -17.98 29.88 -4.97
C PHE A 116 -19.05 29.86 -6.07
N VAL A 117 -19.42 28.68 -6.52
CA VAL A 117 -20.44 28.52 -7.59
C VAL A 117 -21.80 29.03 -7.10
N GLU A 118 -22.20 28.73 -5.87
CA GLU A 118 -23.48 29.17 -5.31
C GLU A 118 -23.53 30.67 -5.06
N ALA A 119 -22.38 31.33 -4.83
CA ALA A 119 -22.30 32.78 -4.63
C ALA A 119 -22.46 33.58 -5.93
N THR A 120 -22.26 32.96 -7.08
CA THR A 120 -22.41 33.60 -8.39
C THR A 120 -23.76 33.32 -8.99
#